data_8fb8168314bb6842e646adce1b68e359
#
_entry.id   8fb8168314bb6842e646adce1b68e359
#
_cell.length_a   1.000
_cell.length_b   1.000
_cell.length_c   1.000
_cell.angle_alpha   90.00
_cell.angle_beta   90.00
_cell.angle_gamma   90.00
#
_symmetry.space_group_name_H-M   'P 1'
#
loop_
_entity.id
_entity.type
_entity.pdbx_description
1 polymer ?
#
loop_
_entity_poly.entity_id
_entity_poly.type
_entity_poly.pdbx_seq_one_letter_code
_entity_poly.pdbx_strand_id
1 'polypeptide(L)'
;MGTNCAPLVADLFLYTYEKEFIQNLQKQRKHDDVKCFISTSRYLDDILTIDNPVFEKYKDVIYPQELTLNKANFTDTETPFLDLNIKIVNGEIHTSVYDKRDDFGFNIVNFPWLDGDVPRLPSYGIYISQLIRYARACTDVLDFHNRNLQITKKL
;
A
#
# COMPACT_ATOMS: atom_id res chain seq x y z
N MET A 1 0.09 -4.04 -22.82
CA MET A 1 -0.96 -4.43 -21.85
C MET A 1 -0.74 -5.88 -21.50
N GLY A 2 -0.66 -6.19 -20.18
CA GLY A 2 -0.48 -7.57 -19.72
C GLY A 2 -1.73 -8.41 -19.92
N THR A 3 -1.57 -9.73 -19.99
CA THR A 3 -2.69 -10.67 -19.97
C THR A 3 -3.37 -10.66 -18.60
N ASN A 4 -4.65 -11.04 -18.51
CA ASN A 4 -5.39 -11.08 -17.23
C ASN A 4 -4.75 -11.98 -16.15
N CYS A 5 -3.93 -12.97 -16.58
CA CYS A 5 -3.23 -13.87 -15.66
C CYS A 5 -1.84 -13.34 -15.21
N ALA A 6 -1.31 -12.28 -15.83
CA ALA A 6 0.04 -11.81 -15.52
C ALA A 6 0.26 -11.44 -14.05
N PRO A 7 -0.65 -10.74 -13.36
CA PRO A 7 -0.49 -10.46 -11.92
C PRO A 7 -0.45 -11.74 -11.08
N LEU A 8 -1.30 -12.73 -11.38
CA LEU A 8 -1.33 -13.99 -10.65
C LEU A 8 -0.04 -14.80 -10.85
N VAL A 9 0.48 -14.82 -12.09
CA VAL A 9 1.73 -15.52 -12.41
C VAL A 9 2.90 -14.84 -11.69
N ALA A 10 2.96 -13.51 -11.69
CA ALA A 10 3.99 -12.76 -10.98
C ALA A 10 3.94 -13.02 -9.47
N ASP A 11 2.74 -13.04 -8.90
CA ASP A 11 2.53 -13.32 -7.48
C ASP A 11 2.99 -14.74 -7.11
N LEU A 12 2.62 -15.76 -7.89
CA LEU A 12 3.06 -17.14 -7.68
C LEU A 12 4.58 -17.29 -7.84
N PHE A 13 5.16 -16.61 -8.82
CA PHE A 13 6.61 -16.63 -9.05
C PHE A 13 7.38 -16.13 -7.82
N LEU A 14 7.02 -14.95 -7.30
CA LEU A 14 7.68 -14.38 -6.13
C LEU A 14 7.41 -15.20 -4.86
N TYR A 15 6.19 -15.73 -4.70
CA TYR A 15 5.84 -16.61 -3.59
C TYR A 15 6.75 -17.85 -3.50
N THR A 16 7.21 -18.40 -4.63
CA THR A 16 8.10 -19.58 -4.58
C THR A 16 9.43 -19.26 -3.90
N TYR A 17 10.01 -18.10 -4.17
CA TYR A 17 11.25 -17.62 -3.53
C TYR A 17 11.04 -17.34 -2.04
N GLU A 18 9.96 -16.65 -1.69
CA GLU A 18 9.63 -16.33 -0.30
C GLU A 18 9.42 -17.60 0.54
N LYS A 19 8.65 -18.55 0.00
CA LYS A 19 8.40 -19.85 0.64
C LYS A 19 9.70 -20.62 0.84
N GLU A 20 10.52 -20.75 -0.19
CA GLU A 20 11.79 -21.47 -0.12
C GLU A 20 12.74 -20.83 0.90
N PHE A 21 12.84 -19.50 0.91
CA PHE A 21 13.62 -18.75 1.87
C PHE A 21 13.17 -19.04 3.33
N ILE A 22 11.88 -18.92 3.63
CA ILE A 22 11.35 -19.21 4.97
C ILE A 22 11.61 -20.68 5.37
N GLN A 23 11.40 -21.62 4.46
CA GLN A 23 11.69 -23.04 4.73
C GLN A 23 13.18 -23.27 5.02
N ASN A 24 14.07 -22.58 4.34
CA ASN A 24 15.50 -22.66 4.58
C ASN A 24 15.91 -22.10 5.94
N LEU A 25 15.33 -20.96 6.36
CA LEU A 25 15.53 -20.43 7.72
C LEU A 25 15.05 -21.42 8.79
N GLN A 26 13.89 -22.07 8.58
CA GLN A 26 13.36 -23.10 9.50
C GLN A 26 14.30 -24.30 9.61
N LYS A 27 14.82 -24.82 8.48
CA LYS A 27 15.80 -25.91 8.46
C LYS A 27 17.10 -25.54 9.18
N GLN A 28 17.52 -24.27 9.10
CA GLN A 28 18.67 -23.72 9.81
C GLN A 28 18.39 -23.41 11.28
N ARG A 29 17.19 -23.69 11.79
CA ARG A 29 16.72 -23.39 13.16
C ARG A 29 16.80 -21.91 13.53
N LYS A 30 16.70 -20.99 12.57
CA LYS A 30 16.66 -19.55 12.78
C LYS A 30 15.23 -19.08 13.04
N HIS A 31 14.61 -19.61 14.08
CA HIS A 31 13.19 -19.37 14.37
C HIS A 31 12.89 -17.91 14.71
N ASP A 32 13.84 -17.18 15.30
CA ASP A 32 13.64 -15.77 15.63
C ASP A 32 13.66 -14.89 14.37
N ASP A 33 14.56 -15.20 13.41
CA ASP A 33 14.53 -14.53 12.11
C ASP A 33 13.19 -14.79 11.38
N VAL A 34 12.67 -16.04 11.41
CA VAL A 34 11.37 -16.38 10.81
C VAL A 34 10.23 -15.57 11.43
N LYS A 35 10.23 -15.35 12.75
CA LYS A 35 9.19 -14.56 13.43
C LYS A 35 9.18 -13.11 12.95
N CYS A 36 10.33 -12.52 12.62
CA CYS A 36 10.40 -11.17 12.11
C CYS A 36 9.66 -10.99 10.78
N PHE A 37 9.48 -12.07 9.99
CA PHE A 37 8.74 -12.01 8.73
C PHE A 37 7.21 -12.14 8.87
N ILE A 38 6.66 -12.35 10.08
CA ILE A 38 5.21 -12.46 10.31
C ILE A 38 4.48 -11.18 9.87
N SER A 39 5.09 -10.01 10.11
CA SER A 39 4.51 -8.71 9.75
C SER A 39 5.06 -8.18 8.42
N THR A 40 5.45 -9.08 7.52
CA THR A 40 5.84 -8.73 6.15
C THR A 40 4.73 -9.13 5.20
N SER A 41 4.26 -8.18 4.40
CA SER A 41 3.20 -8.37 3.41
C SER A 41 3.69 -7.92 2.04
N ARG A 42 3.30 -8.65 1.00
CA ARG A 42 3.57 -8.27 -0.39
C ARG A 42 2.26 -8.17 -1.17
N TYR A 43 2.19 -7.14 -2.00
CA TYR A 43 1.15 -7.00 -3.02
C TYR A 43 1.83 -6.75 -4.36
N LEU A 44 1.87 -7.78 -5.21
CA LEU A 44 2.59 -7.78 -6.48
C LEU A 44 4.07 -7.38 -6.28
N ASP A 45 4.42 -6.16 -6.66
CA ASP A 45 5.76 -5.56 -6.60
C ASP A 45 5.99 -4.69 -5.33
N ASP A 46 4.94 -4.38 -4.59
CA ASP A 46 5.05 -3.60 -3.35
C ASP A 46 5.22 -4.51 -2.13
N ILE A 47 6.23 -4.23 -1.30
CA ILE A 47 6.51 -4.97 -0.06
C ILE A 47 6.42 -4.01 1.12
N LEU A 48 5.62 -4.38 2.11
CA LEU A 48 5.54 -3.72 3.40
C LEU A 48 6.15 -4.61 4.48
N THR A 49 7.10 -4.08 5.24
CA THR A 49 7.66 -4.73 6.43
C THR A 49 7.42 -3.85 7.64
N ILE A 50 6.84 -4.43 8.70
CA ILE A 50 6.63 -3.75 9.97
C ILE A 50 7.44 -4.49 11.02
N ASP A 51 8.27 -3.77 11.78
CA ASP A 51 9.10 -4.31 12.86
C ASP A 51 9.94 -5.53 12.42
N ASN A 52 10.55 -5.45 11.24
CA ASN A 52 11.42 -6.50 10.70
C ASN A 52 12.88 -6.00 10.55
N PRO A 53 13.68 -6.05 11.63
CA PRO A 53 15.06 -5.56 11.62
C PRO A 53 16.00 -6.42 10.75
N VAL A 54 15.58 -7.65 10.39
CA VAL A 54 16.41 -8.56 9.59
C VAL A 54 16.11 -8.50 8.09
N PHE A 55 15.09 -7.75 7.67
CA PHE A 55 14.69 -7.69 6.26
C PHE A 55 15.83 -7.20 5.36
N GLU A 56 16.49 -6.12 5.72
CA GLU A 56 17.62 -5.55 4.97
C GLU A 56 18.79 -6.55 4.80
N LYS A 57 18.99 -7.42 5.78
CA LYS A 57 20.02 -8.47 5.73
C LYS A 57 19.68 -9.56 4.69
N TYR A 58 18.41 -9.84 4.48
CA TYR A 58 17.94 -10.98 3.69
C TYR A 58 17.34 -10.60 2.35
N LYS A 59 17.01 -9.34 2.09
CA LYS A 59 16.32 -8.90 0.87
C LYS A 59 16.99 -9.40 -0.42
N ASP A 60 18.32 -9.33 -0.51
CA ASP A 60 19.09 -9.76 -1.69
C ASP A 60 19.25 -11.29 -1.80
N VAL A 61 18.81 -12.03 -0.76
CA VAL A 61 18.83 -13.50 -0.72
C VAL A 61 17.43 -14.07 -1.02
N ILE A 62 16.38 -13.29 -0.70
CA ILE A 62 14.99 -13.72 -0.90
C ILE A 62 14.65 -13.75 -2.38
N TYR A 63 15.00 -12.68 -3.11
CA TYR A 63 14.58 -12.49 -4.49
C TYR A 63 15.76 -12.71 -5.48
N PRO A 64 15.44 -13.06 -6.74
CA PRO A 64 16.47 -13.21 -7.78
C PRO A 64 17.19 -11.87 -8.03
N GLN A 65 18.46 -11.96 -8.45
CA GLN A 65 19.35 -10.79 -8.62
C GLN A 65 18.88 -9.80 -9.71
N GLU A 66 18.00 -10.24 -10.60
CA GLU A 66 17.39 -9.42 -11.64
C GLU A 66 16.35 -8.44 -11.08
N LEU A 67 15.88 -8.67 -9.85
CA LEU A 67 14.90 -7.80 -9.18
C LEU A 67 15.61 -6.88 -8.17
N THR A 68 15.42 -5.59 -8.35
CA THR A 68 15.96 -4.57 -7.45
C THR A 68 14.85 -4.05 -6.53
N LEU A 69 15.07 -4.14 -5.22
CA LEU A 69 14.18 -3.56 -4.22
C LEU A 69 14.63 -2.14 -3.88
N ASN A 70 13.76 -1.17 -4.14
CA ASN A 70 13.98 0.24 -3.80
C ASN A 70 13.18 0.60 -2.56
N LYS A 71 13.83 1.27 -1.59
CA LYS A 71 13.16 1.78 -0.40
C LYS A 71 12.31 2.99 -0.79
N ALA A 72 10.99 2.90 -0.57
CA ALA A 72 10.01 3.92 -0.95
C ALA A 72 9.52 4.77 0.23
N ASN A 73 9.85 4.42 1.46
CA ASN A 73 9.39 5.15 2.64
C ASN A 73 10.13 6.49 2.83
N PHE A 74 9.39 7.49 3.31
CA PHE A 74 9.94 8.83 3.61
C PHE A 74 10.78 8.82 4.89
N THR A 75 10.33 8.07 5.90
CA THR A 75 11.00 7.90 7.19
C THR A 75 10.88 6.45 7.65
N ASP A 76 11.57 6.07 8.73
CA ASP A 76 11.43 4.72 9.29
C ASP A 76 10.09 4.50 10.03
N THR A 77 9.33 5.56 10.24
CA THR A 77 8.02 5.52 10.92
C THR A 77 6.85 5.86 10.01
N GLU A 78 7.07 6.16 8.73
CA GLU A 78 6.02 6.55 7.80
C GLU A 78 6.32 6.05 6.39
N THR A 79 5.33 5.38 5.79
CA THR A 79 5.46 4.85 4.44
C THR A 79 4.11 4.81 3.72
N PRO A 80 4.07 5.15 2.42
CA PRO A 80 2.93 4.81 1.59
C PRO A 80 2.95 3.32 1.26
N PHE A 81 1.79 2.69 1.34
CA PHE A 81 1.58 1.32 0.87
C PHE A 81 0.21 1.18 0.24
N LEU A 82 0.18 0.88 -1.04
CA LEU A 82 -1.03 0.86 -1.87
C LEU A 82 -1.75 2.22 -1.86
N ASP A 83 -2.94 2.26 -1.30
CA ASP A 83 -3.76 3.48 -1.16
C ASP A 83 -3.81 4.02 0.29
N LEU A 84 -2.90 3.54 1.13
CA LEU A 84 -2.76 3.97 2.52
C LEU A 84 -1.41 4.66 2.75
N ASN A 85 -1.44 5.71 3.54
CA ASN A 85 -0.26 6.19 4.24
C ASN A 85 -0.27 5.59 5.64
N ILE A 86 0.76 4.81 5.97
CA ILE A 86 0.90 4.11 7.24
C ILE A 86 1.94 4.86 8.07
N LYS A 87 1.58 5.22 9.29
CA LYS A 87 2.44 5.97 10.22
C LYS A 87 2.43 5.32 11.59
N ILE A 88 3.59 5.25 12.23
CA ILE A 88 3.71 4.80 13.62
C ILE A 88 3.83 6.03 14.52
N VAL A 89 2.87 6.19 15.43
CA VAL A 89 2.82 7.27 16.42
C VAL A 89 2.68 6.67 17.81
N ASN A 90 3.64 6.93 18.70
CA ASN A 90 3.64 6.39 20.07
C ASN A 90 3.51 4.87 20.16
N GLY A 91 4.00 4.13 19.15
CA GLY A 91 3.91 2.67 19.09
C GLY A 91 2.59 2.13 18.52
N GLU A 92 1.67 3.01 18.10
CA GLU A 92 0.41 2.64 17.46
C GLU A 92 0.46 2.92 15.96
N ILE A 93 -0.23 2.08 15.18
CA ILE A 93 -0.33 2.24 13.73
C ILE A 93 -1.51 3.17 13.43
N HIS A 94 -1.20 4.29 12.78
CA HIS A 94 -2.17 5.20 12.23
C HIS A 94 -2.18 5.08 10.71
N THR A 95 -3.37 5.06 10.12
CA THR A 95 -3.55 5.01 8.68
C THR A 95 -4.36 6.19 8.19
N SER A 96 -3.99 6.70 7.02
CA SER A 96 -4.73 7.71 6.27
C SER A 96 -4.72 7.38 4.79
N VAL A 97 -5.58 8.02 4.01
CA VAL A 97 -5.62 7.79 2.57
C VAL A 97 -4.39 8.38 1.91
N TYR A 98 -3.61 7.54 1.21
CA TYR A 98 -2.59 7.97 0.27
C TYR A 98 -3.19 8.06 -1.14
N ASP A 99 -2.98 9.20 -1.77
CA ASP A 99 -3.42 9.42 -3.14
C ASP A 99 -2.23 9.93 -3.95
N LYS A 100 -1.67 9.08 -4.78
CA LYS A 100 -0.50 9.37 -5.61
C LYS A 100 -0.67 10.62 -6.49
N ARG A 101 -1.90 11.06 -6.72
CA ARG A 101 -2.20 12.28 -7.46
C ARG A 101 -1.82 13.55 -6.69
N ASP A 102 -1.76 13.47 -5.37
CA ASP A 102 -1.35 14.59 -4.52
C ASP A 102 0.15 14.88 -4.63
N ASP A 103 0.93 13.92 -5.16
CA ASP A 103 2.38 14.09 -5.40
C ASP A 103 2.67 14.96 -6.63
N PHE A 104 1.67 15.20 -7.49
CA PHE A 104 1.83 16.03 -8.68
C PHE A 104 1.60 17.50 -8.36
N GLY A 105 2.45 18.39 -8.93
CA GLY A 105 2.36 19.84 -8.78
C GLY A 105 1.20 20.50 -9.53
N PHE A 106 0.24 19.71 -10.05
CA PHE A 106 -0.94 20.19 -10.78
C PHE A 106 -2.18 19.40 -10.39
N ASN A 107 -3.35 20.04 -10.51
CA ASN A 107 -4.62 19.40 -10.17
C ASN A 107 -5.01 18.35 -11.20
N ILE A 108 -5.18 17.11 -10.77
CA ILE A 108 -5.77 16.04 -11.57
C ILE A 108 -7.26 15.98 -11.24
N VAL A 109 -8.10 16.37 -12.21
CA VAL A 109 -9.55 16.29 -12.13
C VAL A 109 -9.98 14.93 -12.68
N ASN A 110 -10.49 14.07 -11.83
CA ASN A 110 -10.95 12.72 -12.21
C ASN A 110 -12.31 12.36 -11.60
N PHE A 111 -12.99 13.35 -11.05
CA PHE A 111 -14.39 13.21 -10.62
C PHE A 111 -15.30 13.87 -11.65
N PRO A 112 -16.44 13.26 -11.95
CA PRO A 112 -17.42 13.91 -12.82
C PRO A 112 -17.91 15.18 -12.11
N TRP A 113 -17.84 16.30 -12.82
CA TRP A 113 -18.36 17.55 -12.33
C TRP A 113 -19.89 17.51 -12.24
N LEU A 114 -20.47 17.92 -11.11
CA LEU A 114 -21.91 17.80 -10.85
C LEU A 114 -22.76 18.67 -11.80
N ASP A 115 -22.20 19.75 -12.33
CA ASP A 115 -22.86 20.62 -13.34
C ASP A 115 -22.48 20.26 -14.78
N GLY A 116 -21.78 19.12 -14.99
CA GLY A 116 -21.42 18.63 -16.29
C GLY A 116 -22.52 17.78 -16.94
N ASP A 117 -22.22 17.23 -18.12
CA ASP A 117 -23.15 16.39 -18.90
C ASP A 117 -23.32 14.97 -18.33
N VAL A 118 -22.58 14.61 -17.28
CA VAL A 118 -22.70 13.31 -16.61
C VAL A 118 -23.94 13.32 -15.70
N PRO A 119 -24.79 12.28 -15.73
CA PRO A 119 -25.94 12.20 -14.83
C PRO A 119 -25.53 12.31 -13.36
N ARG A 120 -26.27 13.09 -12.59
CA ARG A 120 -25.92 13.36 -11.17
C ARG A 120 -25.88 12.13 -10.28
N LEU A 121 -26.77 11.14 -10.50
CA LEU A 121 -26.83 9.93 -9.68
C LEU A 121 -25.50 9.13 -9.67
N PRO A 122 -24.88 8.80 -10.80
CA PRO A 122 -23.55 8.21 -10.83
C PRO A 122 -22.48 9.05 -10.12
N SER A 123 -22.53 10.39 -10.26
CA SER A 123 -21.59 11.30 -9.63
C SER A 123 -21.69 11.25 -8.10
N TYR A 124 -22.90 11.26 -7.55
CA TYR A 124 -23.13 11.05 -6.12
C TYR A 124 -22.72 9.66 -5.65
N GLY A 125 -22.93 8.62 -6.48
CA GLY A 125 -22.50 7.26 -6.19
C GLY A 125 -20.97 7.19 -6.02
N ILE A 126 -20.20 7.88 -6.87
CA ILE A 126 -18.74 7.98 -6.74
C ILE A 126 -18.37 8.67 -5.42
N TYR A 127 -19.01 9.79 -5.10
CA TYR A 127 -18.76 10.52 -3.86
C TYR A 127 -18.99 9.64 -2.62
N ILE A 128 -20.14 8.97 -2.54
CA ILE A 128 -20.48 8.07 -1.43
C ILE A 128 -19.48 6.92 -1.33
N SER A 129 -19.08 6.32 -2.45
CA SER A 129 -18.10 5.23 -2.46
C SER A 129 -16.73 5.68 -1.93
N GLN A 130 -16.30 6.90 -2.28
CA GLN A 130 -15.07 7.47 -1.74
C GLN A 130 -15.17 7.78 -0.24
N LEU A 131 -16.31 8.27 0.25
CA LEU A 131 -16.50 8.47 1.69
C LEU A 131 -16.40 7.16 2.47
N ILE A 132 -17.00 6.09 1.96
CA ILE A 132 -16.92 4.76 2.59
C ILE A 132 -15.45 4.28 2.60
N ARG A 133 -14.73 4.48 1.50
CA ARG A 133 -13.30 4.16 1.42
C ARG A 133 -12.49 4.94 2.44
N TYR A 134 -12.70 6.26 2.54
CA TYR A 134 -11.97 7.11 3.49
C TYR A 134 -12.28 6.75 4.94
N ALA A 135 -13.54 6.46 5.26
CA ALA A 135 -13.93 6.02 6.60
C ALA A 135 -13.28 4.69 7.03
N ARG A 136 -12.97 3.81 6.06
CA ARG A 136 -12.27 2.55 6.31
C ARG A 136 -10.74 2.69 6.37
N ALA A 137 -10.21 3.69 5.67
CA ALA A 137 -8.78 3.89 5.51
C ALA A 137 -8.16 4.79 6.59
N CYS A 138 -8.93 5.73 7.15
CA CYS A 138 -8.44 6.69 8.12
C CYS A 138 -8.66 6.19 9.56
N THR A 139 -7.60 6.14 10.35
CA THR A 139 -7.69 5.89 11.79
C THR A 139 -8.20 7.14 12.52
N ASP A 140 -7.80 8.33 12.06
CA ASP A 140 -8.18 9.60 12.66
C ASP A 140 -9.37 10.24 11.92
N VAL A 141 -10.31 10.76 12.69
CA VAL A 141 -11.48 11.49 12.19
C VAL A 141 -11.08 12.78 11.46
N LEU A 142 -10.00 13.43 11.88
CA LEU A 142 -9.51 14.64 11.22
C LEU A 142 -8.98 14.36 9.81
N ASP A 143 -8.27 13.24 9.62
CA ASP A 143 -7.79 12.81 8.30
C ASP A 143 -8.96 12.50 7.37
N PHE A 144 -9.97 11.81 7.88
CA PHE A 144 -11.22 11.58 7.15
C PHE A 144 -11.89 12.89 6.73
N HIS A 145 -12.04 13.85 7.65
CA HIS A 145 -12.66 15.15 7.34
C HIS A 145 -11.86 15.93 6.31
N ASN A 146 -10.54 15.96 6.42
CA ASN A 146 -9.67 16.64 5.47
C ASN A 146 -9.83 16.05 4.06
N ARG A 147 -9.86 14.72 3.95
CA ARG A 147 -10.09 14.04 2.66
C ARG A 147 -11.48 14.31 2.10
N ASN A 148 -12.49 14.32 2.95
CA ASN A 148 -13.86 14.66 2.54
C ASN A 148 -13.94 16.10 1.98
N LEU A 149 -13.34 17.07 2.66
CA LEU A 149 -13.28 18.45 2.16
C LEU A 149 -12.54 18.58 0.82
N GLN A 150 -11.48 17.81 0.62
CA GLN A 150 -10.74 17.81 -0.65
C GLN A 150 -11.58 17.29 -1.82
N ILE A 151 -12.31 16.18 -1.63
CA ILE A 151 -13.17 15.63 -2.68
C ILE A 151 -14.37 16.54 -2.98
N THR A 152 -14.98 17.14 -1.94
CA THR A 152 -16.10 18.04 -2.10
C THR A 152 -15.74 19.29 -2.93
N LYS A 153 -14.49 19.75 -2.85
CA LYS A 153 -14.00 20.87 -3.67
C LYS A 153 -13.72 20.47 -5.12
N LYS A 154 -13.62 19.19 -5.43
CA LYS A 154 -13.34 18.64 -6.78
C LYS A 154 -14.63 18.24 -7.53
N LEU A 155 -15.77 18.19 -6.84
CA LEU A 155 -17.10 17.88 -7.40
C LEU A 155 -17.84 19.13 -7.85
#